data_56c3abdb989917058815bfb8372bb504
#
_entry.id   56c3abdb989917058815bfb8372bb504
#
_cell.length_a   1.000
_cell.length_b   1.000
_cell.length_c   1.000
_cell.angle_alpha   90.00
_cell.angle_beta   90.00
_cell.angle_gamma   90.00
#
_symmetry.space_group_name_H-M   'P 1'
#
loop_
_entity.id
_entity.type
_entity.pdbx_description
1 polymer ?
#
loop_
_entity_poly.entity_id
_entity_poly.type
_entity_poly.pdbx_seq_one_letter_code
_entity_poly.pdbx_strand_id
1 'polypeptide(L)'
;MQFCTEKELNDLDIVQAYLGNPFKEPGKLLTVTGSGGYFIEDVTLPNTLSTDIPEDAKATIQRYENGIFVLFNKSNRQYGIMLAWNDITFLELREGKSYYKPIPFLPMWWLLKFGVKQNIARTIGIFGEYRQEPLQLRINLGNHRIYLYSNGFSFTEKRAYFKSMSELITVTINPKE
;
A
#
# COMPACT_ATOMS: atom_id res chain seq x y z
N MET A 1 -13.22 14.54 -2.61
CA MET A 1 -12.57 13.58 -3.56
C MET A 1 -12.73 14.06 -4.99
N GLN A 2 -11.65 14.13 -5.73
CA GLN A 2 -11.63 14.55 -7.14
C GLN A 2 -10.74 13.63 -7.96
N PHE A 3 -11.18 13.26 -9.16
CA PHE A 3 -10.42 12.45 -10.11
C PHE A 3 -9.66 13.35 -11.08
N CYS A 4 -8.45 12.98 -11.41
CA CYS A 4 -7.62 13.68 -12.39
C CYS A 4 -7.34 12.78 -13.58
N THR A 5 -7.64 13.29 -14.76
CA THR A 5 -7.24 12.68 -16.03
C THR A 5 -5.76 12.95 -16.32
N GLU A 6 -5.19 12.22 -17.28
CA GLU A 6 -3.79 12.37 -17.68
C GLU A 6 -3.43 13.82 -18.07
N LYS A 7 -4.35 14.57 -18.65
CA LYS A 7 -4.13 15.98 -19.01
C LYS A 7 -4.01 16.88 -17.77
N GLU A 8 -4.83 16.62 -16.75
CA GLU A 8 -4.85 17.39 -15.51
C GLU A 8 -3.68 17.03 -14.58
N LEU A 9 -3.12 15.81 -14.72
CA LEU A 9 -1.95 15.37 -13.95
C LEU A 9 -0.67 16.14 -14.31
N ASN A 10 -0.57 16.63 -15.52
CA ASN A 10 0.55 17.46 -15.97
C ASN A 10 0.46 18.92 -15.47
N ASP A 11 -0.68 19.29 -14.89
CA ASP A 11 -0.91 20.59 -14.30
C ASP A 11 -0.80 20.49 -12.77
N LEU A 12 0.42 20.70 -12.26
CA LEU A 12 0.70 20.67 -10.82
C LEU A 12 -0.14 21.69 -10.04
N ASP A 13 -0.57 22.77 -10.70
CA ASP A 13 -1.36 23.82 -10.07
C ASP A 13 -2.75 23.31 -9.67
N ILE A 14 -3.33 22.37 -10.43
CA ILE A 14 -4.63 21.77 -10.10
C ILE A 14 -4.52 20.94 -8.80
N VAL A 15 -3.49 20.11 -8.70
CA VAL A 15 -3.27 19.27 -7.51
C VAL A 15 -2.99 20.14 -6.29
N GLN A 16 -2.16 21.17 -6.44
CA GLN A 16 -1.82 22.10 -5.36
C GLN A 16 -3.01 22.96 -4.96
N ALA A 17 -3.84 23.39 -5.89
CA ALA A 17 -5.06 24.15 -5.60
C ALA A 17 -6.04 23.35 -4.72
N TYR A 18 -6.10 22.02 -4.91
CA TYR A 18 -7.02 21.15 -4.14
C TYR A 18 -6.39 20.61 -2.85
N LEU A 19 -5.15 20.15 -2.89
CA LEU A 19 -4.48 19.46 -1.78
C LEU A 19 -3.45 20.31 -1.02
N GLY A 20 -3.18 21.54 -1.46
CA GLY A 20 -2.09 22.36 -0.92
C GLY A 20 -0.73 21.92 -1.45
N ASN A 21 0.34 22.34 -0.78
CA ASN A 21 1.69 21.97 -1.18
C ASN A 21 2.03 20.52 -0.81
N PRO A 22 2.97 19.88 -1.53
CA PRO A 22 3.53 18.61 -1.08
C PRO A 22 4.06 18.74 0.35
N PHE A 23 3.72 17.77 1.18
CA PHE A 23 4.11 17.79 2.59
C PHE A 23 5.63 17.80 2.74
N LYS A 24 6.13 18.73 3.55
CA LYS A 24 7.54 18.82 3.94
C LYS A 24 7.67 18.65 5.44
N GLU A 25 8.50 17.73 5.88
CA GLU A 25 8.73 17.53 7.30
C GLU A 25 9.62 18.68 7.82
N PRO A 26 9.18 19.40 8.86
CA PRO A 26 9.94 20.51 9.41
C PRO A 26 11.36 20.10 9.83
N GLY A 27 12.35 20.87 9.40
CA GLY A 27 13.76 20.65 9.77
C GLY A 27 14.47 19.55 8.97
N LYS A 28 13.81 18.88 8.02
CA LYS A 28 14.47 17.91 7.12
C LYS A 28 14.71 18.50 5.73
N LEU A 29 15.94 18.33 5.25
CA LEU A 29 16.33 18.74 3.89
C LEU A 29 15.61 17.87 2.83
N LEU A 30 15.44 16.57 3.14
CA LEU A 30 14.75 15.60 2.30
C LEU A 30 13.61 14.98 3.10
N THR A 31 12.38 15.14 2.59
CA THR A 31 11.18 14.53 3.17
C THR A 31 10.66 13.44 2.24
N VAL A 32 10.28 12.30 2.80
CA VAL A 32 9.59 11.24 2.06
C VAL A 32 8.14 11.70 1.86
N THR A 33 7.87 12.29 0.70
CA THR A 33 6.54 12.80 0.35
C THR A 33 5.63 11.73 -0.23
N GLY A 34 6.19 10.57 -0.63
CA GLY A 34 5.44 9.51 -1.28
C GLY A 34 5.80 8.10 -0.81
N SER A 35 4.84 7.20 -0.95
CA SER A 35 4.99 5.76 -0.77
C SER A 35 4.54 5.05 -2.04
N GLY A 36 5.45 4.33 -2.68
CA GLY A 36 5.22 3.64 -3.95
C GLY A 36 5.22 2.13 -3.85
N GLY A 37 5.14 1.47 -5.03
CA GLY A 37 5.22 0.02 -5.15
C GLY A 37 3.95 -0.71 -4.73
N TYR A 38 2.81 -0.05 -4.84
CA TYR A 38 1.50 -0.68 -4.70
C TYR A 38 0.95 -1.11 -6.04
N PHE A 39 0.02 -2.06 -5.99
CA PHE A 39 -0.82 -2.48 -7.09
C PHE A 39 -2.27 -2.44 -6.63
N ILE A 40 -3.19 -2.22 -7.57
CA ILE A 40 -4.61 -2.23 -7.28
C ILE A 40 -5.07 -3.66 -7.05
N GLU A 41 -5.79 -3.90 -5.94
CA GLU A 41 -6.50 -5.14 -5.66
C GLU A 41 -8.00 -4.97 -5.99
N ASP A 42 -8.60 -3.88 -5.50
CA ASP A 42 -10.00 -3.53 -5.75
C ASP A 42 -10.20 -2.03 -5.56
N VAL A 43 -11.05 -1.44 -6.38
CA VAL A 43 -11.42 -0.02 -6.28
C VAL A 43 -12.92 0.12 -6.45
N THR A 44 -13.58 0.55 -5.40
CA THR A 44 -15.01 0.90 -5.44
C THR A 44 -15.14 2.40 -5.30
N LEU A 45 -15.39 3.08 -6.40
CA LEU A 45 -15.59 4.53 -6.50
C LEU A 45 -16.99 4.82 -7.09
N PRO A 46 -17.46 6.08 -7.03
CA PRO A 46 -18.67 6.47 -7.75
C PRO A 46 -18.61 6.07 -9.22
N ASN A 47 -19.72 5.61 -9.79
CA ASN A 47 -19.82 5.03 -11.14
C ASN A 47 -19.17 5.87 -12.26
N THR A 48 -19.03 7.17 -12.06
CA THR A 48 -18.38 8.08 -12.99
C THR A 48 -16.85 8.00 -12.96
N LEU A 49 -16.27 7.37 -11.95
CA LEU A 49 -14.81 7.37 -11.70
C LEU A 49 -14.19 5.98 -11.74
N SER A 50 -14.99 4.91 -11.62
CA SER A 50 -14.46 3.54 -11.47
C SER A 50 -14.11 2.86 -12.80
N THR A 51 -14.63 3.34 -13.92
CA THR A 51 -14.53 2.66 -15.22
C THR A 51 -13.16 2.78 -15.90
N ASP A 52 -12.36 3.76 -15.49
CA ASP A 52 -11.13 4.10 -16.21
C ASP A 52 -9.84 3.58 -15.53
N ILE A 53 -9.92 3.08 -14.29
CA ILE A 53 -8.73 2.60 -13.58
C ILE A 53 -8.50 1.12 -13.93
N PRO A 54 -7.42 0.78 -14.64
CA PRO A 54 -7.15 -0.59 -15.03
C PRO A 54 -6.81 -1.47 -13.81
N GLU A 55 -7.25 -2.73 -13.83
CA GLU A 55 -6.78 -3.75 -12.88
C GLU A 55 -5.25 -3.89 -12.94
N ASP A 56 -4.62 -4.20 -11.83
CA ASP A 56 -3.16 -4.32 -11.67
C ASP A 56 -2.35 -3.04 -11.99
N ALA A 57 -2.99 -1.87 -12.04
CA ALA A 57 -2.23 -0.64 -12.17
C ALA A 57 -1.30 -0.44 -10.97
N LYS A 58 -0.09 0.02 -11.25
CA LYS A 58 0.83 0.44 -10.18
C LYS A 58 0.32 1.71 -9.54
N ALA A 59 0.35 1.76 -8.21
CA ALA A 59 -0.09 2.91 -7.46
C ALA A 59 1.06 3.51 -6.64
N THR A 60 1.05 4.84 -6.53
CA THR A 60 1.92 5.62 -5.65
C THR A 60 1.06 6.59 -4.86
N ILE A 61 1.31 6.70 -3.57
CA ILE A 61 0.59 7.61 -2.68
C ILE A 61 1.53 8.73 -2.31
N GLN A 62 1.11 9.97 -2.53
CA GLN A 62 1.84 11.17 -2.17
C GLN A 62 1.06 11.94 -1.11
N ARG A 63 1.76 12.44 -0.09
CA ARG A 63 1.18 13.24 0.98
C ARG A 63 1.31 14.73 0.64
N TYR A 64 0.20 15.42 0.83
CA TYR A 64 0.06 16.86 0.73
C TYR A 64 -0.41 17.45 2.07
N GLU A 65 -0.43 18.78 2.18
CA GLU A 65 -0.88 19.48 3.38
C GLU A 65 -2.33 19.13 3.74
N ASN A 66 -3.23 19.11 2.74
CA ASN A 66 -4.68 18.94 2.94
C ASN A 66 -5.19 17.56 2.55
N GLY A 67 -4.33 16.59 2.22
CA GLY A 67 -4.78 15.26 1.81
C GLY A 67 -3.68 14.37 1.25
N ILE A 68 -4.12 13.36 0.52
CA ILE A 68 -3.25 12.47 -0.24
C ILE A 68 -3.63 12.46 -1.72
N PHE A 69 -2.63 12.27 -2.54
CA PHE A 69 -2.79 12.04 -3.97
C PHE A 69 -2.41 10.60 -4.29
N VAL A 70 -3.35 9.84 -4.85
CA VAL A 70 -3.12 8.46 -5.29
C VAL A 70 -2.97 8.46 -6.80
N LEU A 71 -1.76 8.21 -7.26
CA LEU A 71 -1.39 8.18 -8.67
C LEU A 71 -1.36 6.72 -9.14
N PHE A 72 -2.08 6.41 -10.20
CA PHE A 72 -2.10 5.10 -10.85
C PHE A 72 -1.40 5.17 -12.20
N ASN A 73 -0.61 4.15 -12.52
CA ASN A 73 0.11 4.06 -13.79
C ASN A 73 -0.04 2.64 -14.37
N LYS A 74 -0.51 2.55 -15.62
CA LYS A 74 -0.53 1.31 -16.40
C LYS A 74 -0.40 1.63 -17.88
N SER A 75 0.50 0.92 -18.59
CA SER A 75 0.64 1.01 -20.05
C SER A 75 0.83 2.45 -20.57
N ASN A 76 1.67 3.23 -19.88
CA ASN A 76 1.94 4.65 -20.16
C ASN A 76 0.75 5.59 -19.98
N ARG A 77 -0.37 5.13 -19.41
CA ARG A 77 -1.46 6.01 -19.00
C ARG A 77 -1.39 6.26 -17.50
N GLN A 78 -1.65 7.50 -17.12
CA GLN A 78 -1.66 7.94 -15.73
C GLN A 78 -3.06 8.43 -15.35
N TYR A 79 -3.46 8.10 -14.13
CA TYR A 79 -4.72 8.50 -13.52
C TYR A 79 -4.42 8.94 -12.10
N GLY A 80 -5.15 9.89 -11.60
CA GLY A 80 -4.96 10.38 -10.24
C GLY A 80 -6.27 10.54 -9.49
N ILE A 81 -6.22 10.27 -8.19
CA ILE A 81 -7.32 10.55 -7.27
C ILE A 81 -6.78 11.46 -6.16
N MET A 82 -7.36 12.64 -6.05
CA MET A 82 -7.12 13.56 -4.94
C MET A 82 -8.12 13.30 -3.83
N LEU A 83 -7.63 13.01 -2.64
CA LEU A 83 -8.42 12.72 -1.44
C LEU A 83 -8.04 13.75 -0.37
N ALA A 84 -8.96 14.64 -0.04
CA ALA A 84 -8.79 15.52 1.11
C ALA A 84 -8.86 14.70 2.41
N TRP A 85 -8.24 15.16 3.50
CA TRP A 85 -8.30 14.45 4.79
C TRP A 85 -9.73 14.16 5.25
N ASN A 86 -10.66 15.07 4.99
CA ASN A 86 -12.07 14.90 5.34
C ASN A 86 -12.80 13.85 4.50
N ASP A 87 -12.28 13.48 3.34
CA ASP A 87 -12.83 12.41 2.50
C ASP A 87 -12.46 11.03 3.06
N ILE A 88 -11.37 10.94 3.82
CA ILE A 88 -10.80 9.69 4.30
C ILE A 88 -11.36 9.37 5.68
N THR A 89 -12.16 8.30 5.78
CA THR A 89 -12.68 7.84 7.06
C THR A 89 -11.59 7.17 7.89
N PHE A 90 -10.82 6.27 7.28
CA PHE A 90 -9.64 5.66 7.90
C PHE A 90 -8.70 5.03 6.86
N LEU A 91 -7.44 4.86 7.26
CA LEU A 91 -6.44 4.06 6.56
C LEU A 91 -6.13 2.81 7.38
N GLU A 92 -6.14 1.65 6.74
CA GLU A 92 -5.71 0.40 7.37
C GLU A 92 -4.53 -0.19 6.61
N LEU A 93 -3.40 -0.34 7.30
CA LEU A 93 -2.23 -1.04 6.79
C LEU A 93 -2.11 -2.39 7.50
N ARG A 94 -2.22 -3.49 6.75
CA ARG A 94 -2.13 -4.85 7.27
C ARG A 94 -0.88 -5.53 6.75
N GLU A 95 -0.11 -6.11 7.67
CA GLU A 95 1.06 -6.92 7.33
C GLU A 95 0.62 -8.30 6.82
N GLY A 96 1.21 -8.74 5.72
CA GLY A 96 1.02 -10.10 5.22
C GLY A 96 1.73 -11.15 6.09
N LYS A 97 1.17 -12.34 6.18
CA LYS A 97 1.77 -13.46 6.93
C LYS A 97 3.04 -13.93 6.25
N SER A 98 4.06 -14.21 7.04
CA SER A 98 5.25 -14.86 6.52
C SER A 98 5.23 -16.35 6.91
N TYR A 99 5.58 -17.20 5.96
CA TYR A 99 5.63 -18.63 6.18
C TYR A 99 6.80 -19.27 5.43
N TYR A 100 7.24 -20.39 5.96
CA TYR A 100 8.24 -21.22 5.32
C TYR A 100 7.53 -22.30 4.49
N LYS A 101 7.79 -22.30 3.18
CA LYS A 101 7.33 -23.37 2.30
C LYS A 101 8.47 -24.37 2.12
N PRO A 102 8.34 -25.60 2.61
CA PRO A 102 9.37 -26.60 2.42
C PRO A 102 9.44 -27.01 0.95
N ILE A 103 10.64 -27.14 0.42
CA ILE A 103 10.83 -27.66 -0.94
C ILE A 103 10.60 -29.17 -0.90
N PRO A 104 9.75 -29.74 -1.78
CA PRO A 104 9.50 -31.18 -1.83
C PRO A 104 10.78 -32.01 -1.89
N PHE A 105 10.77 -33.16 -1.23
CA PHE A 105 11.87 -34.14 -1.17
C PHE A 105 13.15 -33.70 -0.44
N LEU A 106 13.23 -32.46 0.07
CA LEU A 106 14.35 -32.03 0.91
C LEU A 106 14.12 -32.38 2.40
N PRO A 107 15.19 -32.40 3.23
CA PRO A 107 15.10 -32.84 4.62
C PRO A 107 14.01 -32.17 5.43
N MET A 108 13.83 -30.86 5.29
CA MET A 108 12.77 -30.11 5.99
C MET A 108 11.37 -30.62 5.63
N TRP A 109 11.13 -30.96 4.34
CA TRP A 109 9.85 -31.49 3.89
C TRP A 109 9.52 -32.83 4.53
N TRP A 110 10.51 -33.73 4.63
CA TRP A 110 10.37 -35.02 5.31
C TRP A 110 10.11 -34.85 6.80
N LEU A 111 10.86 -33.97 7.48
CA LEU A 111 10.66 -33.72 8.91
C LEU A 111 9.25 -33.24 9.21
N LEU A 112 8.70 -32.30 8.40
CA LEU A 112 7.33 -31.83 8.55
C LEU A 112 6.31 -32.94 8.28
N LYS A 113 6.55 -33.81 7.29
CA LYS A 113 5.71 -34.96 7.01
C LYS A 113 5.68 -36.00 8.14
N PHE A 114 6.77 -36.13 8.87
CA PHE A 114 6.86 -36.95 10.09
C PHE A 114 6.34 -36.25 11.35
N GLY A 115 5.71 -35.09 11.23
CA GLY A 115 5.08 -34.37 12.34
C GLY A 115 6.04 -33.57 13.23
N VAL A 116 7.27 -33.36 12.79
CA VAL A 116 8.21 -32.47 13.47
C VAL A 116 7.73 -31.02 13.39
N LYS A 117 7.70 -30.31 14.51
CA LYS A 117 7.27 -28.91 14.54
C LYS A 117 8.13 -28.06 13.62
N GLN A 118 7.50 -27.12 12.91
CA GLN A 118 8.15 -26.26 11.91
C GLN A 118 9.40 -25.53 12.44
N ASN A 119 9.37 -25.09 13.71
CA ASN A 119 10.52 -24.42 14.33
C ASN A 119 11.74 -25.32 14.43
N ILE A 120 11.55 -26.61 14.71
CA ILE A 120 12.62 -27.61 14.81
C ILE A 120 13.07 -28.02 13.41
N ALA A 121 12.14 -28.30 12.52
CA ALA A 121 12.44 -28.68 11.13
C ALA A 121 13.26 -27.61 10.41
N ARG A 122 13.01 -26.33 10.69
CA ARG A 122 13.73 -25.18 10.15
C ARG A 122 15.18 -25.10 10.64
N THR A 123 15.46 -25.53 11.88
CA THR A 123 16.80 -25.51 12.46
C THR A 123 17.69 -26.61 11.87
N ILE A 124 17.10 -27.76 11.53
CA ILE A 124 17.80 -28.93 10.98
C ILE A 124 17.91 -28.87 9.46
N GLY A 125 16.88 -28.35 8.79
CA GLY A 125 16.79 -28.30 7.33
C GLY A 125 16.84 -26.88 6.79
N ILE A 126 18.00 -26.48 6.27
CA ILE A 126 18.25 -25.12 5.71
C ILE A 126 17.47 -24.87 4.40
N PHE A 127 16.77 -25.87 3.86
CA PHE A 127 16.18 -25.83 2.53
C PHE A 127 14.65 -25.63 2.57
N GLY A 128 14.22 -24.39 2.63
CA GLY A 128 12.85 -23.97 2.44
C GLY A 128 12.78 -22.57 1.82
N GLU A 129 11.74 -22.31 1.06
CA GLU A 129 11.46 -20.97 0.59
C GLU A 129 10.77 -20.17 1.69
N TYR A 130 11.37 -19.06 2.06
CA TYR A 130 10.70 -18.05 2.88
C TYR A 130 9.77 -17.24 1.98
N ARG A 131 8.48 -17.33 2.23
CA ARG A 131 7.45 -16.56 1.53
C ARG A 131 6.78 -15.58 2.49
N GLN A 132 6.55 -14.40 2.01
CA GLN A 132 5.75 -13.39 2.70
C GLN A 132 4.57 -13.03 1.81
N GLU A 133 3.38 -13.09 2.38
CA GLU A 133 2.18 -12.60 1.71
C GLU A 133 2.30 -11.09 1.49
N PRO A 134 1.65 -10.56 0.45
CA PRO A 134 1.61 -9.13 0.21
C PRO A 134 1.04 -8.38 1.42
N LEU A 135 1.58 -7.22 1.68
CA LEU A 135 0.92 -6.28 2.58
C LEU A 135 -0.30 -5.67 1.89
N GLN A 136 -1.32 -5.37 2.65
CA GLN A 136 -2.55 -4.73 2.16
C GLN A 136 -2.70 -3.34 2.75
N LEU A 137 -3.07 -2.40 1.91
CA LEU A 137 -3.45 -1.05 2.30
C LEU A 137 -4.89 -0.80 1.87
N ARG A 138 -5.73 -0.40 2.82
CA ARG A 138 -7.13 -0.05 2.60
C ARG A 138 -7.34 1.42 2.90
N ILE A 139 -7.87 2.15 1.93
CA ILE A 139 -8.28 3.54 2.08
C ILE A 139 -9.80 3.55 2.04
N ASN A 140 -10.43 3.89 3.17
CA ASN A 140 -11.88 3.97 3.28
C ASN A 140 -12.36 5.40 3.14
N LEU A 141 -13.37 5.60 2.30
CA LEU A 141 -13.92 6.89 1.91
C LEU A 141 -15.45 6.92 2.14
N GLY A 142 -15.89 6.45 3.30
CA GLY A 142 -17.31 6.25 3.61
C GLY A 142 -17.90 5.06 2.82
N ASN A 143 -18.69 5.34 1.81
CA ASN A 143 -19.30 4.29 0.96
C ASN A 143 -18.36 3.77 -0.14
N HIS A 144 -17.17 4.35 -0.26
CA HIS A 144 -16.19 4.02 -1.29
C HIS A 144 -14.91 3.50 -0.65
N ARG A 145 -14.11 2.77 -1.43
CA ARG A 145 -12.88 2.17 -0.91
C ARG A 145 -11.86 1.94 -2.02
N ILE A 146 -10.59 2.00 -1.63
CA ILE A 146 -9.46 1.65 -2.49
C ILE A 146 -8.65 0.59 -1.74
N TYR A 147 -8.50 -0.58 -2.34
CA TYR A 147 -7.65 -1.66 -1.85
C TYR A 147 -6.40 -1.78 -2.70
N LEU A 148 -5.27 -1.68 -2.04
CA LEU A 148 -3.96 -1.78 -2.66
C LEU A 148 -3.17 -2.89 -1.97
N TYR A 149 -2.35 -3.60 -2.73
CA TYR A 149 -1.39 -4.54 -2.17
C TYR A 149 0.04 -4.15 -2.58
N SER A 150 1.02 -4.60 -1.82
CA SER A 150 2.43 -4.36 -2.09
C SER A 150 3.29 -5.49 -1.56
N ASN A 151 4.58 -5.49 -1.89
CA ASN A 151 5.53 -6.45 -1.36
C ASN A 151 5.55 -6.42 0.19
N GLY A 152 5.32 -7.55 0.82
CA GLY A 152 5.28 -7.69 2.27
C GLY A 152 6.58 -7.28 2.98
N PHE A 153 7.73 -7.41 2.33
CA PHE A 153 9.03 -7.00 2.88
C PHE A 153 9.17 -5.49 3.11
N SER A 154 8.35 -4.66 2.49
CA SER A 154 8.37 -3.20 2.65
C SER A 154 7.49 -2.68 3.80
N PHE A 155 6.92 -3.58 4.64
CA PHE A 155 5.98 -3.19 5.70
C PHE A 155 6.56 -2.15 6.67
N THR A 156 7.80 -2.31 7.12
CA THR A 156 8.41 -1.40 8.11
C THR A 156 8.51 0.04 7.59
N GLU A 157 8.92 0.22 6.33
CA GLU A 157 9.02 1.54 5.70
C GLU A 157 7.65 2.17 5.52
N LYS A 158 6.70 1.38 5.01
CA LYS A 158 5.33 1.84 4.79
C LYS A 158 4.61 2.17 6.11
N ARG A 159 4.84 1.36 7.15
CA ARG A 159 4.35 1.62 8.50
C ARG A 159 4.81 2.98 9.02
N ALA A 160 6.09 3.30 8.87
CA ALA A 160 6.63 4.59 9.30
C ALA A 160 5.98 5.75 8.55
N TYR A 161 5.81 5.61 7.24
CA TYR A 161 5.17 6.61 6.38
C TYR A 161 3.72 6.86 6.81
N PHE A 162 2.88 5.83 6.94
CA PHE A 162 1.47 6.00 7.34
C PHE A 162 1.31 6.42 8.79
N LYS A 163 2.19 5.97 9.69
CA LYS A 163 2.17 6.41 11.09
C LYS A 163 2.35 7.94 11.20
N SER A 164 3.11 8.55 10.30
CA SER A 164 3.28 10.01 10.30
C SER A 164 1.98 10.79 10.00
N MET A 165 0.94 10.12 9.49
CA MET A 165 -0.38 10.72 9.19
C MET A 165 -1.40 10.53 10.32
N SER A 166 -1.05 9.80 11.39
CA SER A 166 -1.99 9.44 12.47
C SER A 166 -2.54 10.64 13.26
N GLU A 167 -1.90 11.80 13.16
CA GLU A 167 -2.39 13.05 13.76
C GLU A 167 -3.52 13.71 12.93
N LEU A 168 -3.62 13.35 11.64
CA LEU A 168 -4.54 13.98 10.70
C LEU A 168 -5.78 13.11 10.43
N ILE A 169 -5.61 11.80 10.46
CA ILE A 169 -6.65 10.80 10.17
C ILE A 169 -6.48 9.57 11.05
N THR A 170 -7.53 8.78 11.17
CA THR A 170 -7.45 7.47 11.82
C THR A 170 -6.61 6.51 10.99
N VAL A 171 -5.45 6.10 11.51
CA VAL A 171 -4.57 5.12 10.89
C VAL A 171 -4.52 3.87 11.76
N THR A 172 -5.01 2.76 11.23
CA THR A 172 -4.94 1.45 11.88
C THR A 172 -3.80 0.66 11.25
N ILE A 173 -2.84 0.24 12.07
CA ILE A 173 -1.71 -0.58 11.63
C ILE A 173 -1.82 -1.92 12.34
N ASN A 174 -2.08 -2.96 11.55
CA ASN A 174 -2.21 -4.33 12.01
C ASN A 174 -0.91 -5.09 11.70
N PRO A 175 0.05 -5.14 12.64
CA PRO A 175 1.22 -5.98 12.48
C PRO A 175 0.77 -7.45 12.51
N LYS A 176 1.60 -8.32 12.00
CA LYS A 176 1.42 -9.76 12.03
C LYS A 176 1.23 -10.26 13.47
N GLU A 177 0.19 -11.02 13.71
CA GLU A 177 0.06 -11.90 14.87
C GLU A 177 0.98 -13.14 14.78
#